data_2436f4e294f7f77416d124e18ff22202
#
_entry.id   2436f4e294f7f77416d124e18ff22202
#
_cell.length_a   1.000
_cell.length_b   1.000
_cell.length_c   1.000
_cell.angle_alpha   90.00
_cell.angle_beta   90.00
_cell.angle_gamma   90.00
#
_symmetry.space_group_name_H-M   'P 1'
#
loop_
_entity.id
_entity.type
_entity.pdbx_description
1 polymer ?
#
loop_
_entity_poly.entity_id
_entity_poly.type
_entity_poly.pdbx_seq_one_letter_code
_entity_poly.pdbx_strand_id
1 'polypeptide(L)'
;GAIILMSFVENDSDVHRYQGQAFTWIGIDELTHYATPFVWNYLRSRLRTTDTSIETYMRATTNPGGVGGAWVKKMFISPASYNTAFWARDIDTDQILTFPISEYVDEKLRGKPIFKRRFIPAKLSDNPYLMRSPEYLAMLSSLPEVQRRRLLEGDWDVTEDTAFPEFDKNIHVIEPFDIPANWKRFRSCDYGYVAPSAVLWYTVSSEGTVYIYRELYEKGLDGEALAGKIIDMEWDDPG
;
A
#
# COMPACT_ATOMS: atom_id res chain seq x y z
N GLY A 1 -27.08 22.83 15.81
CA GLY A 1 -26.75 21.43 16.11
C GLY A 1 -25.99 20.79 14.92
N ALA A 2 -25.31 19.67 15.16
CA ALA A 2 -24.65 18.92 14.11
C ALA A 2 -25.67 18.04 13.35
N ILE A 3 -25.46 17.90 12.04
CA ILE A 3 -26.26 17.00 11.20
C ILE A 3 -25.30 15.89 10.72
N ILE A 4 -25.70 14.64 10.93
CA ILE A 4 -24.98 13.46 10.45
C ILE A 4 -25.79 12.84 9.32
N LEU A 5 -25.18 12.72 8.13
CA LEU A 5 -25.75 12.02 6.99
C LEU A 5 -25.13 10.62 6.91
N MET A 6 -25.96 9.59 7.04
CA MET A 6 -25.57 8.20 6.81
C MET A 6 -25.90 7.83 5.36
N SER A 7 -24.93 7.28 4.64
CA SER A 7 -25.09 6.93 3.22
C SER A 7 -24.13 5.81 2.84
N PHE A 8 -24.19 5.37 1.59
CA PHE A 8 -23.31 4.32 1.05
C PHE A 8 -22.78 4.72 -0.34
N VAL A 9 -21.67 4.10 -0.71
CA VAL A 9 -21.03 4.21 -2.03
C VAL A 9 -20.67 2.79 -2.45
N GLU A 10 -21.38 2.26 -3.44
CA GLU A 10 -21.10 0.92 -3.99
C GLU A 10 -20.10 1.00 -5.15
N ASN A 11 -20.24 2.03 -5.98
CA ASN A 11 -19.42 2.23 -7.18
C ASN A 11 -18.83 3.63 -7.19
N ASP A 12 -17.74 3.79 -7.94
CA ASP A 12 -17.08 5.09 -8.11
C ASP A 12 -18.02 6.20 -8.58
N SER A 13 -19.02 5.87 -9.43
CA SER A 13 -20.02 6.84 -9.90
C SER A 13 -20.95 7.37 -8.81
N ASP A 14 -21.14 6.63 -7.73
CA ASP A 14 -22.05 7.03 -6.65
C ASP A 14 -21.59 8.28 -5.91
N VAL A 15 -20.29 8.57 -5.94
CA VAL A 15 -19.76 9.77 -5.29
C VAL A 15 -20.29 11.06 -5.90
N HIS A 16 -20.78 11.02 -7.13
CA HIS A 16 -21.32 12.21 -7.82
C HIS A 16 -22.59 12.74 -7.15
N ARG A 17 -23.32 11.92 -6.38
CA ARG A 17 -24.46 12.38 -5.56
C ARG A 17 -24.08 13.45 -4.53
N TYR A 18 -22.80 13.52 -4.16
CA TYR A 18 -22.25 14.51 -3.25
C TYR A 18 -21.72 15.76 -3.95
N GLN A 19 -21.93 15.87 -5.25
CA GLN A 19 -21.54 17.05 -6.01
C GLN A 19 -22.28 18.30 -5.47
N GLY A 20 -21.54 19.39 -5.25
CA GLY A 20 -22.10 20.61 -4.66
C GLY A 20 -22.23 20.62 -3.13
N GLN A 21 -22.16 19.47 -2.48
CA GLN A 21 -22.23 19.39 -1.01
C GLN A 21 -20.90 19.79 -0.36
N ALA A 22 -20.97 20.18 0.91
CA ALA A 22 -19.84 20.54 1.74
C ALA A 22 -19.97 19.85 3.11
N PHE A 23 -18.91 19.26 3.58
CA PHE A 23 -18.85 18.55 4.85
C PHE A 23 -17.67 19.06 5.67
N THR A 24 -17.82 19.10 6.99
CA THR A 24 -16.74 19.39 7.91
C THR A 24 -16.03 18.11 8.36
N TRP A 25 -16.71 16.98 8.25
CA TRP A 25 -16.18 15.66 8.58
C TRP A 25 -16.73 14.62 7.61
N ILE A 26 -15.90 13.66 7.23
CA ILE A 26 -16.32 12.49 6.44
C ILE A 26 -15.70 11.25 7.08
N GLY A 27 -16.53 10.25 7.36
CA GLY A 27 -16.12 8.91 7.77
C GLY A 27 -16.37 7.91 6.67
N ILE A 28 -15.40 7.04 6.38
CA ILE A 28 -15.54 5.92 5.45
C ILE A 28 -15.24 4.64 6.21
N ASP A 29 -16.17 3.71 6.17
CA ASP A 29 -15.97 2.36 6.71
C ASP A 29 -15.47 1.44 5.61
N GLU A 30 -14.65 0.45 5.96
CA GLU A 30 -14.13 -0.57 5.07
C GLU A 30 -13.39 0.01 3.82
N LEU A 31 -12.44 0.91 4.04
CA LEU A 31 -11.77 1.65 2.96
C LEU A 31 -11.13 0.74 1.90
N THR A 32 -10.68 -0.45 2.26
CA THR A 32 -10.08 -1.43 1.34
C THR A 32 -11.08 -2.11 0.40
N HIS A 33 -12.39 -1.87 0.55
CA HIS A 33 -13.39 -2.31 -0.42
C HIS A 33 -13.30 -1.55 -1.75
N TYR A 34 -12.74 -0.35 -1.77
CA TYR A 34 -12.55 0.42 -3.00
C TYR A 34 -11.24 0.05 -3.68
N ALA A 35 -11.33 -0.43 -4.92
CA ALA A 35 -10.17 -0.89 -5.69
C ALA A 35 -9.12 0.23 -5.95
N THR A 36 -9.57 1.48 -5.99
CA THR A 36 -8.73 2.65 -6.26
C THR A 36 -8.96 3.76 -5.23
N PRO A 37 -8.04 4.73 -5.08
CA PRO A 37 -8.22 5.87 -4.19
C PRO A 37 -9.25 6.89 -4.68
N PHE A 38 -9.96 6.65 -5.78
CA PHE A 38 -10.88 7.61 -6.39
C PHE A 38 -11.96 8.12 -5.42
N VAL A 39 -12.67 7.20 -4.76
CA VAL A 39 -13.73 7.54 -3.79
C VAL A 39 -13.18 8.41 -2.65
N TRP A 40 -12.05 8.02 -2.09
CA TRP A 40 -11.36 8.79 -1.04
C TRP A 40 -11.02 10.20 -1.52
N ASN A 41 -10.42 10.34 -2.69
CA ASN A 41 -9.99 11.62 -3.24
C ASN A 41 -11.17 12.52 -3.60
N TYR A 42 -12.20 11.96 -4.21
CA TYR A 42 -13.41 12.70 -4.56
C TYR A 42 -14.12 13.25 -3.31
N LEU A 43 -14.36 12.40 -2.33
CA LEU A 43 -15.04 12.84 -1.09
C LEU A 43 -14.19 13.85 -0.33
N ARG A 44 -12.87 13.72 -0.30
CA ARG A 44 -11.98 14.71 0.29
C ARG A 44 -12.15 16.09 -0.33
N SER A 45 -12.42 16.20 -1.62
CA SER A 45 -12.70 17.48 -2.27
C SER A 45 -14.00 18.15 -1.78
N ARG A 46 -14.82 17.43 -1.03
CA ARG A 46 -16.05 17.93 -0.40
C ARG A 46 -15.81 18.45 1.02
N LEU A 47 -14.64 18.25 1.60
CA LEU A 47 -14.26 18.82 2.89
C LEU A 47 -14.03 20.32 2.74
N ARG A 48 -14.96 21.09 3.21
CA ARG A 48 -14.87 22.55 3.17
C ARG A 48 -15.84 23.19 4.16
N THR A 49 -15.45 24.34 4.69
CA THR A 49 -16.28 25.16 5.56
C THR A 49 -15.93 26.63 5.34
N THR A 50 -16.87 27.51 5.59
CA THR A 50 -16.63 28.95 5.66
C THR A 50 -16.27 29.39 7.07
N ASP A 51 -16.47 28.54 8.06
CA ASP A 51 -16.11 28.79 9.45
C ASP A 51 -14.67 28.32 9.71
N THR A 52 -13.77 29.26 9.86
CA THR A 52 -12.33 29.00 10.05
C THR A 52 -12.00 28.42 11.44
N SER A 53 -12.95 28.41 12.37
CA SER A 53 -12.78 27.77 13.69
C SER A 53 -12.97 26.26 13.63
N ILE A 54 -13.52 25.73 12.52
CA ILE A 54 -13.79 24.31 12.35
C ILE A 54 -12.70 23.68 11.48
N GLU A 55 -11.95 22.74 12.06
CA GLU A 55 -11.01 21.91 11.29
C GLU A 55 -11.78 20.83 10.51
N THR A 56 -11.53 20.76 9.22
CA THR A 56 -12.12 19.72 8.36
C THR A 56 -11.20 18.52 8.23
N TYR A 57 -11.73 17.31 8.37
CA TYR A 57 -10.91 16.09 8.27
C TYR A 57 -11.72 14.87 7.83
N MET A 58 -11.00 13.84 7.36
CA MET A 58 -11.55 12.52 7.06
C MET A 58 -10.98 11.48 8.01
N ARG A 59 -11.79 10.46 8.26
CA ARG A 59 -11.36 9.20 8.90
C ARG A 59 -11.85 8.03 8.09
N ALA A 60 -11.11 6.94 8.14
CA ALA A 60 -11.57 5.66 7.62
C ALA A 60 -11.21 4.54 8.58
N THR A 61 -12.05 3.53 8.61
CA THR A 61 -11.75 2.23 9.21
C THR A 61 -11.48 1.24 8.11
N THR A 62 -10.66 0.24 8.37
CA THR A 62 -10.40 -0.83 7.42
C THR A 62 -9.58 -1.95 8.05
N ASN A 63 -9.69 -3.12 7.48
CA ASN A 63 -8.86 -4.27 7.80
C ASN A 63 -7.80 -4.49 6.70
N PRO A 64 -6.66 -5.15 7.01
CA PRO A 64 -5.72 -5.60 5.99
C PRO A 64 -6.40 -6.51 4.96
N GLY A 65 -5.98 -6.41 3.70
CA GLY A 65 -6.57 -7.18 2.59
C GLY A 65 -7.58 -6.39 1.79
N GLY A 66 -8.43 -7.12 1.01
CA GLY A 66 -9.37 -6.51 0.09
C GLY A 66 -8.71 -5.94 -1.18
N VAL A 67 -9.53 -5.64 -2.18
CA VAL A 67 -9.08 -5.17 -3.50
C VAL A 67 -8.29 -3.84 -3.44
N GLY A 68 -8.57 -3.02 -2.43
CA GLY A 68 -7.90 -1.74 -2.19
C GLY A 68 -6.73 -1.81 -1.24
N GLY A 69 -6.38 -2.98 -0.71
CA GLY A 69 -5.34 -3.13 0.32
C GLY A 69 -4.00 -2.52 -0.08
N ALA A 70 -3.60 -2.70 -1.33
CA ALA A 70 -2.32 -2.20 -1.83
C ALA A 70 -2.22 -0.66 -1.80
N TRP A 71 -3.23 0.05 -2.31
CA TRP A 71 -3.19 1.51 -2.31
C TRP A 71 -3.39 2.11 -0.91
N VAL A 72 -4.21 1.47 -0.06
CA VAL A 72 -4.37 1.90 1.34
C VAL A 72 -3.06 1.76 2.10
N LYS A 73 -2.38 0.62 1.95
CA LYS A 73 -1.07 0.38 2.55
C LYS A 73 -0.05 1.41 2.09
N LYS A 74 0.06 1.63 0.77
CA LYS A 74 0.97 2.61 0.17
C LYS A 74 0.67 4.03 0.67
N MET A 75 -0.59 4.41 0.79
CA MET A 75 -1.02 5.78 1.10
C MET A 75 -0.95 6.12 2.59
N PHE A 76 -1.16 5.18 3.50
CA PHE A 76 -1.36 5.45 4.91
C PHE A 76 -0.40 4.71 5.84
N ILE A 77 0.10 3.54 5.46
CA ILE A 77 0.81 2.63 6.35
C ILE A 77 2.31 2.64 6.10
N SER A 78 2.72 2.36 4.86
CA SER A 78 4.14 2.29 4.48
C SER A 78 4.93 3.61 4.66
N PRO A 79 4.31 4.81 4.55
CA PRO A 79 5.08 6.04 4.60
C PRO A 79 5.69 6.40 5.95
N ALA A 80 5.12 5.93 7.06
CA ALA A 80 5.61 6.27 8.40
C ALA A 80 5.32 5.16 9.42
N SER A 81 6.05 5.18 10.52
CA SER A 81 5.78 4.29 11.65
C SER A 81 4.37 4.50 12.20
N TYR A 82 3.79 3.45 12.75
CA TYR A 82 2.45 3.48 13.34
C TYR A 82 2.29 4.63 14.35
N ASN A 83 1.12 5.22 14.38
CA ASN A 83 0.78 6.38 15.23
C ASN A 83 1.55 7.67 14.91
N THR A 84 2.46 7.67 13.94
CA THR A 84 3.22 8.85 13.55
C THR A 84 2.44 9.65 12.50
N ALA A 85 2.25 10.94 12.76
CA ALA A 85 1.70 11.84 11.77
C ALA A 85 2.75 12.21 10.73
N PHE A 86 2.36 12.21 9.46
CA PHE A 86 3.23 12.61 8.35
C PHE A 86 2.48 13.48 7.35
N TRP A 87 3.23 14.21 6.54
CA TRP A 87 2.69 15.00 5.46
C TRP A 87 2.88 14.26 4.15
N ALA A 88 1.80 14.09 3.40
CA ALA A 88 1.84 13.42 2.11
C ALA A 88 1.43 14.38 1.01
N ARG A 89 2.22 14.39 -0.03
CA ARG A 89 1.94 15.09 -1.26
C ARG A 89 1.51 14.08 -2.29
N ASP A 90 0.51 14.48 -3.00
CA ASP A 90 -0.03 13.93 -4.22
C ASP A 90 -0.32 12.44 -4.31
N ILE A 91 -1.41 12.19 -4.97
CA ILE A 91 -2.13 10.95 -4.99
C ILE A 91 -2.27 10.46 -6.43
N ASP A 92 -2.18 11.36 -7.39
CA ASP A 92 -2.46 11.05 -8.79
C ASP A 92 -1.24 10.54 -9.56
N THR A 93 -0.03 10.74 -9.00
CA THR A 93 1.23 10.37 -9.67
C THR A 93 1.93 9.14 -9.10
N ASP A 94 1.26 8.37 -8.23
CA ASP A 94 1.90 7.24 -7.51
C ASP A 94 3.12 7.64 -6.61
N GLN A 95 3.52 8.89 -6.62
CA GLN A 95 4.61 9.40 -5.79
C GLN A 95 4.08 9.96 -4.48
N ILE A 96 4.11 9.15 -3.43
CA ILE A 96 3.89 9.64 -2.07
C ILE A 96 5.21 10.22 -1.59
N LEU A 97 5.28 11.54 -1.55
CA LEU A 97 6.38 12.23 -0.88
C LEU A 97 5.99 12.43 0.58
N THR A 98 6.71 11.79 1.48
CA THR A 98 6.56 12.00 2.91
C THR A 98 7.56 13.03 3.36
N PHE A 99 7.09 13.98 4.18
CA PHE A 99 7.94 15.01 4.77
C PHE A 99 7.84 14.92 6.28
N PRO A 100 8.93 15.06 7.02
CA PRO A 100 8.87 15.40 8.43
C PRO A 100 8.04 16.68 8.62
N ILE A 101 7.25 16.73 9.68
CA ILE A 101 6.40 17.92 9.97
C ILE A 101 7.25 19.20 10.07
N SER A 102 8.49 19.08 10.52
CA SER A 102 9.46 20.17 10.62
C SER A 102 9.88 20.77 9.27
N GLU A 103 9.73 20.04 8.18
CA GLU A 103 10.11 20.48 6.83
C GLU A 103 8.94 21.10 6.05
N TYR A 104 7.75 21.16 6.65
CA TYR A 104 6.55 21.70 6.01
C TYR A 104 6.68 23.19 5.60
N VAL A 105 7.54 23.93 6.22
CA VAL A 105 7.75 25.38 5.98
C VAL A 105 8.56 25.67 4.72
N ASP A 106 9.02 24.65 4.01
CA ASP A 106 9.83 24.83 2.80
C ASP A 106 9.04 25.52 1.68
N GLU A 107 9.60 26.58 1.13
CA GLU A 107 9.04 27.31 -0.03
C GLU A 107 8.82 26.44 -1.27
N LYS A 108 9.57 25.34 -1.41
CA LYS A 108 9.40 24.35 -2.49
C LYS A 108 8.02 23.70 -2.52
N LEU A 109 7.31 23.73 -1.40
CA LEU A 109 5.98 23.15 -1.25
C LEU A 109 4.85 24.17 -1.45
N ARG A 110 5.20 25.44 -1.60
CA ARG A 110 4.22 26.52 -1.81
C ARG A 110 3.37 26.24 -3.05
N GLY A 111 2.06 26.26 -2.88
CA GLY A 111 1.09 26.02 -3.95
C GLY A 111 0.83 24.55 -4.31
N LYS A 112 1.38 23.59 -3.59
CA LYS A 112 1.15 22.17 -3.81
C LYS A 112 0.28 21.58 -2.70
N PRO A 113 -0.77 20.80 -3.01
CA PRO A 113 -1.64 20.23 -2.00
C PRO A 113 -0.84 19.24 -1.14
N ILE A 114 -0.91 19.45 0.17
CA ILE A 114 -0.26 18.62 1.18
C ILE A 114 -1.31 18.21 2.18
N PHE A 115 -1.29 16.94 2.58
CA PHE A 115 -2.26 16.36 3.48
C PHE A 115 -1.57 15.71 4.65
N LYS A 116 -1.98 16.11 5.86
CA LYS A 116 -1.56 15.44 7.09
C LYS A 116 -2.30 14.12 7.22
N ARG A 117 -1.56 13.05 7.45
CA ARG A 117 -2.10 11.69 7.60
C ARG A 117 -1.53 11.04 8.85
N ARG A 118 -2.26 10.06 9.35
CA ARG A 118 -1.82 9.17 10.42
C ARG A 118 -2.54 7.83 10.27
N PHE A 119 -1.80 6.76 10.37
CA PHE A 119 -2.35 5.43 10.54
C PHE A 119 -2.31 5.05 12.03
N ILE A 120 -3.45 4.62 12.57
CA ILE A 120 -3.60 4.17 13.94
C ILE A 120 -3.92 2.68 13.87
N PRO A 121 -2.99 1.79 14.23
CA PRO A 121 -3.26 0.36 14.24
C PRO A 121 -4.24 0.01 15.36
N ALA A 122 -5.06 -1.00 15.10
CA ALA A 122 -5.90 -1.63 16.11
C ALA A 122 -5.75 -3.14 15.98
N LYS A 123 -5.53 -3.82 17.08
CA LYS A 123 -5.45 -5.27 17.17
C LYS A 123 -6.64 -5.80 17.97
N LEU A 124 -6.96 -7.07 17.80
CA LEU A 124 -7.99 -7.69 18.62
C LEU A 124 -7.67 -7.57 20.12
N SER A 125 -6.39 -7.67 20.49
CA SER A 125 -5.93 -7.50 21.87
C SER A 125 -6.30 -6.15 22.50
N ASP A 126 -6.54 -5.13 21.68
CA ASP A 126 -6.94 -3.80 22.15
C ASP A 126 -8.43 -3.74 22.52
N ASN A 127 -9.20 -4.80 22.21
CA ASN A 127 -10.62 -4.89 22.52
C ASN A 127 -10.87 -5.93 23.64
N PRO A 128 -10.94 -5.49 24.92
CA PRO A 128 -11.09 -6.40 26.04
C PRO A 128 -12.42 -7.18 26.07
N TYR A 129 -13.42 -6.70 25.35
CA TYR A 129 -14.71 -7.39 25.26
C TYR A 129 -14.64 -8.59 24.32
N LEU A 130 -14.04 -8.42 23.14
CA LEU A 130 -13.86 -9.52 22.18
C LEU A 130 -12.86 -10.56 22.69
N MET A 131 -11.81 -10.12 23.39
CA MET A 131 -10.85 -11.03 24.03
C MET A 131 -11.45 -11.94 25.11
N ARG A 132 -12.61 -11.59 25.64
CA ARG A 132 -13.32 -12.41 26.65
C ARG A 132 -14.37 -13.34 26.05
N SER A 133 -14.57 -13.34 24.73
CA SER A 133 -15.52 -14.21 24.03
C SER A 133 -14.79 -15.46 23.53
N PRO A 134 -14.95 -16.64 24.18
CA PRO A 134 -14.34 -17.87 23.71
C PRO A 134 -14.83 -18.29 22.33
N GLU A 135 -16.11 -18.05 22.03
CA GLU A 135 -16.73 -18.38 20.75
C GLU A 135 -16.10 -17.57 19.61
N TYR A 136 -15.86 -16.27 19.84
CA TYR A 136 -15.25 -15.39 18.85
C TYR A 136 -13.78 -15.79 18.60
N LEU A 137 -13.03 -16.09 19.66
CA LEU A 137 -11.65 -16.55 19.53
C LEU A 137 -11.55 -17.92 18.84
N ALA A 138 -12.47 -18.84 19.13
CA ALA A 138 -12.55 -20.13 18.43
C ALA A 138 -12.86 -19.96 16.94
N MET A 139 -13.82 -19.08 16.60
CA MET A 139 -14.12 -18.74 15.21
C MET A 139 -12.90 -18.20 14.47
N LEU A 140 -12.19 -17.24 15.04
CA LEU A 140 -10.98 -16.67 14.45
C LEU A 140 -9.86 -17.71 14.29
N SER A 141 -9.72 -18.62 15.26
CA SER A 141 -8.73 -19.70 15.21
C SER A 141 -9.00 -20.72 14.12
N SER A 142 -10.25 -20.82 13.66
CA SER A 142 -10.65 -21.73 12.56
C SER A 142 -10.41 -21.12 11.17
N LEU A 143 -10.10 -19.84 11.09
CA LEU A 143 -9.82 -19.19 9.80
C LEU A 143 -8.47 -19.64 9.23
N PRO A 144 -8.30 -19.61 7.90
CA PRO A 144 -7.02 -19.76 7.25
C PRO A 144 -5.98 -18.79 7.85
N GLU A 145 -4.72 -19.20 7.89
CA GLU A 145 -3.65 -18.45 8.56
C GLU A 145 -3.55 -17.00 8.10
N VAL A 146 -3.63 -16.76 6.80
CA VAL A 146 -3.60 -15.41 6.21
C VAL A 146 -4.71 -14.53 6.76
N GLN A 147 -5.95 -15.03 6.78
CA GLN A 147 -7.11 -14.28 7.30
C GLN A 147 -6.99 -14.07 8.81
N ARG A 148 -6.51 -15.07 9.52
CA ARG A 148 -6.27 -14.98 10.96
C ARG A 148 -5.25 -13.89 11.29
N ARG A 149 -4.10 -13.85 10.62
CA ARG A 149 -3.06 -12.82 10.81
C ARG A 149 -3.60 -11.42 10.51
N ARG A 150 -4.37 -11.26 9.45
CA ARG A 150 -5.01 -9.98 9.13
C ARG A 150 -5.95 -9.48 10.22
N LEU A 151 -6.80 -10.36 10.73
CA LEU A 151 -7.85 -9.98 11.69
C LEU A 151 -7.35 -9.90 13.14
N LEU A 152 -6.44 -10.80 13.54
CA LEU A 152 -5.90 -10.81 14.90
C LEU A 152 -4.77 -9.81 15.11
N GLU A 153 -3.86 -9.75 14.13
CA GLU A 153 -2.61 -9.01 14.28
C GLU A 153 -2.63 -7.67 13.54
N GLY A 154 -3.63 -7.47 12.67
CA GLY A 154 -3.68 -6.31 11.80
C GLY A 154 -2.51 -6.28 10.81
N ASP A 155 -2.09 -7.47 10.33
CA ASP A 155 -0.92 -7.63 9.47
C ASP A 155 -1.22 -7.20 8.04
N TRP A 156 -0.58 -6.13 7.61
CA TRP A 156 -0.70 -5.54 6.26
C TRP A 156 0.29 -6.12 5.26
N ASP A 157 1.19 -6.97 5.68
CA ASP A 157 2.18 -7.62 4.81
C ASP A 157 1.69 -8.97 4.27
N VAL A 158 0.66 -9.55 4.89
CA VAL A 158 0.06 -10.80 4.45
C VAL A 158 -0.93 -10.56 3.31
N THR A 159 -0.67 -11.14 2.16
CA THR A 159 -1.54 -11.05 0.96
C THR A 159 -2.08 -12.44 0.59
N GLU A 160 -3.37 -12.53 0.23
CA GLU A 160 -3.99 -13.79 -0.24
C GLU A 160 -3.59 -14.15 -1.68
N ASP A 161 -3.24 -13.12 -2.46
CA ASP A 161 -2.94 -13.25 -3.88
C ASP A 161 -1.43 -13.30 -4.17
N THR A 162 -0.63 -13.71 -3.20
CA THR A 162 0.78 -13.97 -3.46
C THR A 162 0.94 -15.34 -4.10
N ALA A 163 1.63 -15.39 -5.22
CA ALA A 163 2.05 -16.67 -5.83
C ALA A 163 2.87 -17.53 -4.85
N PHE A 164 3.42 -16.90 -3.82
CA PHE A 164 4.22 -17.53 -2.77
C PHE A 164 3.75 -17.04 -1.40
N PRO A 165 2.69 -17.63 -0.82
CA PRO A 165 2.18 -17.22 0.50
C PRO A 165 3.18 -17.46 1.64
N GLU A 166 4.14 -18.36 1.44
CA GLU A 166 5.22 -18.67 2.38
C GLU A 166 6.35 -17.63 2.37
N PHE A 167 6.31 -16.64 1.45
CA PHE A 167 7.36 -15.63 1.38
C PHE A 167 7.35 -14.75 2.63
N ASP A 168 8.44 -14.82 3.38
CA ASP A 168 8.72 -13.98 4.55
C ASP A 168 10.02 -13.21 4.32
N LYS A 169 9.95 -11.89 4.37
CA LYS A 169 11.13 -11.03 4.15
C LYS A 169 12.26 -11.30 5.13
N ASN A 170 11.94 -11.68 6.36
CA ASN A 170 12.97 -11.96 7.39
C ASN A 170 13.71 -13.27 7.13
N ILE A 171 13.13 -14.16 6.31
CA ILE A 171 13.68 -15.45 5.95
C ILE A 171 14.28 -15.44 4.56
N HIS A 172 13.54 -14.86 3.60
CA HIS A 172 13.84 -15.00 2.17
C HIS A 172 14.61 -13.80 1.59
N VAL A 173 14.70 -12.68 2.31
CA VAL A 173 15.55 -11.55 1.92
C VAL A 173 16.79 -11.57 2.81
N ILE A 174 17.93 -11.78 2.18
CA ILE A 174 19.22 -11.87 2.86
C ILE A 174 20.08 -10.65 2.53
N GLU A 175 21.10 -10.41 3.34
CA GLU A 175 22.09 -9.39 3.04
C GLU A 175 22.82 -9.71 1.72
N PRO A 176 23.14 -8.70 0.89
CA PRO A 176 23.88 -8.87 -0.33
C PRO A 176 25.24 -9.56 -0.09
N PHE A 177 25.62 -10.44 -0.97
CA PHE A 177 26.92 -11.13 -0.95
C PHE A 177 27.52 -11.23 -2.36
N ASP A 178 28.82 -11.44 -2.44
CA ASP A 178 29.51 -11.64 -3.70
C ASP A 178 29.18 -13.01 -4.30
N ILE A 179 28.54 -13.02 -5.48
CA ILE A 179 28.17 -14.26 -6.15
C ILE A 179 29.43 -14.96 -6.69
N PRO A 180 29.72 -16.21 -6.28
CA PRO A 180 30.88 -16.94 -6.77
C PRO A 180 30.88 -17.08 -8.30
N ALA A 181 32.02 -16.86 -8.92
CA ALA A 181 32.17 -16.88 -10.39
C ALA A 181 31.80 -18.22 -11.03
N ASN A 182 31.86 -19.32 -10.27
CA ASN A 182 31.49 -20.65 -10.74
C ASN A 182 29.99 -20.96 -10.63
N TRP A 183 29.18 -20.08 -10.08
CA TRP A 183 27.73 -20.26 -10.05
C TRP A 183 27.13 -19.82 -11.38
N LYS A 184 26.23 -20.65 -11.90
CA LYS A 184 25.53 -20.34 -13.15
C LYS A 184 24.52 -19.24 -12.91
N ARG A 185 24.50 -18.25 -13.80
CA ARG A 185 23.55 -17.16 -13.82
C ARG A 185 22.51 -17.36 -14.89
N PHE A 186 21.31 -16.95 -14.61
CA PHE A 186 20.15 -17.09 -15.47
C PHE A 186 19.35 -15.80 -15.45
N ARG A 187 18.55 -15.65 -16.49
CA ARG A 187 17.56 -14.58 -16.59
C ARG A 187 16.24 -15.18 -17.07
N SER A 188 15.14 -14.73 -16.47
CA SER A 188 13.78 -14.97 -16.95
C SER A 188 13.09 -13.64 -17.24
N CYS A 189 12.19 -13.63 -18.22
CA CYS A 189 11.46 -12.45 -18.63
C CYS A 189 10.00 -12.83 -18.86
N ASP A 190 9.09 -12.07 -18.22
CA ASP A 190 7.67 -12.05 -18.53
C ASP A 190 7.35 -10.68 -19.14
N TYR A 191 6.99 -10.68 -20.43
CA TYR A 191 6.75 -9.44 -21.18
C TYR A 191 5.33 -8.95 -20.98
N GLY A 192 5.19 -7.69 -20.57
CA GLY A 192 3.93 -6.95 -20.54
C GLY A 192 4.12 -5.53 -21.07
N TYR A 193 3.09 -4.97 -21.66
CA TYR A 193 3.09 -3.57 -22.08
C TYR A 193 2.12 -2.74 -21.21
N VAL A 194 0.88 -3.15 -21.12
CA VAL A 194 -0.13 -2.59 -20.21
C VAL A 194 0.09 -3.08 -18.79
N ALA A 195 0.32 -4.39 -18.62
CA ALA A 195 0.91 -4.95 -17.41
C ALA A 195 2.42 -4.65 -17.37
N PRO A 196 3.06 -4.63 -16.19
CA PRO A 196 4.50 -4.49 -16.13
C PRO A 196 5.23 -5.65 -16.83
N SER A 197 6.32 -5.35 -17.55
CA SER A 197 7.32 -6.37 -17.85
C SER A 197 8.09 -6.70 -16.58
N ALA A 198 8.30 -7.98 -16.31
CA ALA A 198 9.10 -8.47 -15.20
C ALA A 198 10.32 -9.22 -15.72
N VAL A 199 11.51 -8.79 -15.32
CA VAL A 199 12.75 -9.50 -15.63
C VAL A 199 13.49 -9.77 -14.34
N LEU A 200 13.85 -11.02 -14.11
CA LEU A 200 14.56 -11.46 -12.93
C LEU A 200 15.91 -12.05 -13.32
N TRP A 201 16.98 -11.61 -12.67
CA TRP A 201 18.29 -12.24 -12.75
C TRP A 201 18.52 -13.05 -11.50
N TYR A 202 18.90 -14.30 -11.68
CA TYR A 202 19.09 -15.21 -10.57
C TYR A 202 20.28 -16.15 -10.81
N THR A 203 20.79 -16.65 -9.73
CA THR A 203 21.86 -17.65 -9.72
C THR A 203 21.44 -18.86 -8.90
N VAL A 204 22.11 -19.98 -9.12
CA VAL A 204 21.85 -21.22 -8.40
C VAL A 204 23.14 -21.69 -7.73
N SER A 205 23.08 -21.84 -6.40
CA SER A 205 24.21 -22.35 -5.64
C SER A 205 24.50 -23.83 -5.93
N SER A 206 25.66 -24.31 -5.48
CA SER A 206 26.01 -25.74 -5.56
C SER A 206 25.04 -26.67 -4.81
N GLU A 207 24.28 -26.11 -3.84
CA GLU A 207 23.29 -26.84 -3.05
C GLU A 207 21.88 -26.77 -3.65
N GLY A 208 21.72 -26.06 -4.79
CA GLY A 208 20.46 -25.91 -5.48
C GLY A 208 19.59 -24.73 -4.99
N THR A 209 20.10 -23.88 -4.09
CA THR A 209 19.38 -22.68 -3.66
C THR A 209 19.41 -21.62 -4.75
N VAL A 210 18.24 -21.05 -5.07
CA VAL A 210 18.08 -19.98 -6.05
C VAL A 210 18.17 -18.63 -5.34
N TYR A 211 19.03 -17.75 -5.84
CA TYR A 211 19.17 -16.38 -5.35
C TYR A 211 18.81 -15.40 -6.46
N ILE A 212 17.77 -14.58 -6.25
CA ILE A 212 17.42 -13.48 -7.13
C ILE A 212 18.25 -12.28 -6.69
N TYR A 213 19.10 -11.75 -7.57
CA TYR A 213 20.02 -10.67 -7.22
C TYR A 213 19.73 -9.36 -7.95
N ARG A 214 18.84 -9.39 -8.97
CA ARG A 214 18.46 -8.19 -9.74
C ARG A 214 17.06 -8.35 -10.29
N GLU A 215 16.30 -7.24 -10.35
CA GLU A 215 14.95 -7.19 -10.88
C GLU A 215 14.73 -5.94 -11.73
N LEU A 216 14.02 -6.10 -12.84
CA LEU A 216 13.38 -5.02 -13.60
C LEU A 216 11.88 -5.27 -13.59
N TYR A 217 11.11 -4.29 -13.10
CA TYR A 217 9.64 -4.36 -13.05
C TYR A 217 9.05 -3.02 -13.49
N GLU A 218 8.63 -2.92 -14.76
CA GLU A 218 8.24 -1.64 -15.35
C GLU A 218 7.16 -1.80 -16.44
N LYS A 219 6.26 -0.81 -16.53
CA LYS A 219 5.19 -0.74 -17.53
C LYS A 219 5.58 0.09 -18.73
N GLY A 220 4.90 -0.15 -19.88
CA GLY A 220 4.98 0.71 -21.06
C GLY A 220 6.28 0.56 -21.85
N LEU A 221 7.05 -0.47 -21.57
CA LEU A 221 8.23 -0.81 -22.36
C LEU A 221 7.83 -1.64 -23.58
N ASP A 222 8.08 -1.13 -24.79
CA ASP A 222 8.07 -1.97 -25.98
C ASP A 222 9.28 -2.91 -26.00
N GLY A 223 9.33 -3.82 -26.96
CA GLY A 223 10.40 -4.83 -27.02
C GLY A 223 11.80 -4.24 -27.16
N GLU A 224 11.95 -3.10 -27.87
CA GLU A 224 13.24 -2.44 -28.06
C GLU A 224 13.69 -1.74 -26.77
N ALA A 225 12.79 -0.98 -26.13
CA ALA A 225 13.08 -0.30 -24.87
C ALA A 225 13.38 -1.31 -23.73
N LEU A 226 12.65 -2.42 -23.68
CA LEU A 226 12.91 -3.50 -22.72
C LEU A 226 14.30 -4.12 -22.95
N ALA A 227 14.62 -4.43 -24.21
CA ALA A 227 15.94 -4.99 -24.55
C ALA A 227 17.08 -4.04 -24.19
N GLY A 228 16.93 -2.75 -24.48
CA GLY A 228 17.89 -1.71 -24.11
C GLY A 228 18.15 -1.67 -22.60
N LYS A 229 17.08 -1.63 -21.81
CA LYS A 229 17.21 -1.66 -20.34
C LYS A 229 17.88 -2.92 -19.81
N ILE A 230 17.57 -4.07 -20.38
CA ILE A 230 18.21 -5.34 -19.99
C ILE A 230 19.72 -5.26 -20.25
N ILE A 231 20.13 -4.77 -21.43
CA ILE A 231 21.54 -4.62 -21.79
C ILE A 231 22.25 -3.65 -20.85
N ASP A 232 21.62 -2.51 -20.55
CA ASP A 232 22.18 -1.50 -19.65
C ASP A 232 22.38 -2.06 -18.23
N MET A 233 21.43 -2.86 -17.76
CA MET A 233 21.51 -3.49 -16.44
C MET A 233 22.49 -4.67 -16.36
N GLU A 234 22.90 -5.23 -17.49
CA GLU A 234 23.88 -6.33 -17.55
C GLU A 234 25.30 -5.83 -17.81
N TRP A 235 25.51 -4.55 -18.08
CA TRP A 235 26.82 -4.00 -18.47
C TRP A 235 27.96 -4.34 -17.50
N ASP A 236 27.66 -4.41 -16.22
CA ASP A 236 28.59 -4.71 -15.12
C ASP A 236 28.36 -6.11 -14.51
N ASP A 237 27.52 -6.95 -15.13
CA ASP A 237 27.32 -8.31 -14.69
C ASP A 237 28.40 -9.22 -15.31
N PRO A 238 29.29 -9.82 -14.52
CA PRO A 238 30.41 -10.62 -15.05
C PRO A 238 29.99 -11.96 -15.70
N GLY A 239 28.73 -12.10 -16.13
CA GLY A 239 28.18 -13.14 -16.99
C GLY A 239 28.22 -14.56 -16.44
#